data_b2dbf80f6408052df194afbf565f3df2
#
_entry.id   b2dbf80f6408052df194afbf565f3df2
#
_cell.length_a   1.000
_cell.length_b   1.000
_cell.length_c   1.000
_cell.angle_alpha   90.00
_cell.angle_beta   90.00
_cell.angle_gamma   90.00
#
_symmetry.space_group_name_H-M   'P 1'
#
loop_
_entity.id
_entity.type
_entity.pdbx_description
1 polymer ?
#
loop_
_entity_poly.entity_id
_entity_poly.type
_entity_poly.pdbx_seq_one_letter_code
_entity_poly.pdbx_strand_id
1 'polypeptide(L)'
;SPSVISLNGLCSFKRGIMKLITEGLLDKVTDQAKENSRLRMNYNFHDSMDAPIHRMLNALEPGTYLPPHRHKNPDKEEVYLVLRGSLLAILFDDEGNVTEKVHLNPAEGHYGIEIPPCVWHTIVVLESGTVIYEIKQGPFAPLIPENLASWAPPATDEEAARVFIQRMLEL
;
A
#
# COMPACT_ATOMS: atom_id res chain seq x y z
N SER A 1 3.87 -8.83 56.84
CA SER A 1 4.01 -7.76 55.87
C SER A 1 4.06 -8.34 54.44
N PRO A 2 3.06 -8.06 53.59
CA PRO A 2 3.15 -8.47 52.23
C PRO A 2 4.05 -7.50 51.45
N SER A 3 5.07 -8.03 50.83
CA SER A 3 5.97 -7.30 49.96
C SER A 3 5.21 -6.80 48.73
N VAL A 4 5.22 -5.50 48.57
CA VAL A 4 4.73 -4.80 47.36
C VAL A 4 5.65 -5.16 46.22
N ILE A 5 5.18 -5.96 45.29
CA ILE A 5 5.87 -6.20 44.01
C ILE A 5 5.72 -4.90 43.19
N SER A 6 6.82 -4.21 43.03
CA SER A 6 6.92 -3.04 42.15
C SER A 6 6.68 -3.46 40.71
N LEU A 7 5.51 -3.07 40.17
CA LEU A 7 5.19 -3.20 38.74
C LEU A 7 5.84 -2.08 37.94
N ASN A 8 7.17 -2.02 37.94
CA ASN A 8 7.91 -1.08 37.11
C ASN A 8 8.48 -1.79 35.85
N GLY A 9 7.58 -2.45 35.14
CA GLY A 9 7.76 -2.81 33.75
C GLY A 9 6.75 -2.03 32.91
N LEU A 10 6.76 -0.73 33.05
CA LEU A 10 5.84 0.13 32.32
C LEU A 10 6.29 0.20 30.85
N CYS A 11 5.62 -0.61 30.03
CA CYS A 11 5.28 -0.17 28.70
C CYS A 11 4.73 1.27 28.81
N SER A 12 5.51 2.26 28.39
CA SER A 12 5.10 3.66 28.33
C SER A 12 4.03 3.80 27.24
N PHE A 13 2.87 3.24 27.49
CA PHE A 13 1.69 3.60 26.72
C PHE A 13 1.37 5.06 27.06
N LYS A 14 1.74 5.97 26.17
CA LYS A 14 0.95 7.21 26.05
C LYS A 14 -0.49 6.73 26.00
N ARG A 15 -1.31 7.11 26.98
CA ARG A 15 -2.73 6.71 27.04
C ARG A 15 -3.31 6.92 25.65
N GLY A 16 -3.58 5.81 24.95
CA GLY A 16 -3.87 5.85 23.54
C GLY A 16 -5.21 6.50 23.28
N ILE A 17 -5.18 7.63 22.62
CA ILE A 17 -6.35 8.15 21.93
C ILE A 17 -6.62 7.21 20.75
N MET A 18 -7.85 6.72 20.60
CA MET A 18 -8.26 5.97 19.41
C MET A 18 -8.02 6.85 18.17
N LYS A 19 -7.35 6.29 17.18
CA LYS A 19 -7.16 6.95 15.89
C LYS A 19 -8.35 6.59 15.00
N LEU A 20 -9.14 7.60 14.61
CA LEU A 20 -10.29 7.41 13.75
C LEU A 20 -9.90 7.53 12.29
N ILE A 21 -10.47 6.65 11.47
CA ILE A 21 -10.45 6.77 10.01
C ILE A 21 -11.79 7.35 9.61
N THR A 22 -11.79 8.60 9.15
CA THR A 22 -13.00 9.36 8.82
C THR A 22 -12.97 9.80 7.37
N GLU A 23 -14.12 10.12 6.81
CA GLU A 23 -14.22 10.71 5.47
C GLU A 23 -13.36 11.97 5.34
N GLY A 24 -13.36 12.83 6.37
CA GLY A 24 -12.52 14.03 6.39
C GLY A 24 -11.02 13.72 6.34
N LEU A 25 -10.56 12.63 6.97
CA LEU A 25 -9.17 12.20 6.85
C LEU A 25 -8.87 11.67 5.45
N LEU A 26 -9.77 10.88 4.86
CA LEU A 26 -9.60 10.39 3.48
C LEU A 26 -9.53 11.55 2.49
N ASP A 27 -10.39 12.56 2.64
CA ASP A 27 -10.40 13.76 1.80
C ASP A 27 -9.08 14.54 1.90
N LYS A 28 -8.59 14.74 3.12
CA LYS A 28 -7.31 15.43 3.37
C LYS A 28 -6.15 14.75 2.67
N VAL A 29 -6.03 13.44 2.81
CA VAL A 29 -4.92 12.68 2.19
C VAL A 29 -5.08 12.62 0.66
N THR A 30 -6.32 12.54 0.18
CA THR A 30 -6.64 12.60 -1.26
C THR A 30 -6.25 13.95 -1.87
N ASP A 31 -6.54 15.07 -1.22
CA ASP A 31 -6.14 16.40 -1.70
C ASP A 31 -4.62 16.50 -1.81
N GLN A 32 -3.90 15.97 -0.83
CA GLN A 32 -2.43 15.89 -0.88
C GLN A 32 -1.93 14.99 -2.02
N ALA A 33 -2.61 13.88 -2.29
CA ALA A 33 -2.27 12.99 -3.41
C ALA A 33 -2.43 13.67 -4.76
N LYS A 34 -3.50 14.44 -4.95
CA LYS A 34 -3.77 15.20 -6.18
C LYS A 34 -2.70 16.25 -6.48
N GLU A 35 -2.14 16.86 -5.44
CA GLU A 35 -1.07 17.86 -5.56
C GLU A 35 0.32 17.24 -5.68
N ASN A 36 0.47 15.96 -5.39
CA ASN A 36 1.75 15.25 -5.47
C ASN A 36 2.06 14.86 -6.92
N SER A 37 3.29 15.04 -7.36
CA SER A 37 3.72 14.67 -8.72
C SER A 37 3.56 13.17 -9.02
N ARG A 38 3.61 12.32 -7.98
CA ARG A 38 3.37 10.87 -8.11
C ARG A 38 1.89 10.48 -8.04
N LEU A 39 0.97 11.45 -7.83
CA LEU A 39 -0.47 11.22 -7.70
C LEU A 39 -0.83 10.22 -6.59
N ARG A 40 -0.07 10.21 -5.50
CA ARG A 40 -0.32 9.41 -4.31
C ARG A 40 0.26 10.04 -3.06
N MET A 41 -0.33 9.70 -1.91
CA MET A 41 0.12 10.16 -0.60
C MET A 41 -0.18 9.12 0.47
N ASN A 42 0.80 8.89 1.35
CA ASN A 42 0.65 8.02 2.51
C ASN A 42 0.27 8.82 3.76
N TYR A 43 -0.50 8.21 4.63
CA TYR A 43 -0.72 8.66 6.00
C TYR A 43 -0.45 7.49 6.94
N ASN A 44 0.62 7.57 7.74
CA ASN A 44 1.09 6.47 8.56
C ASN A 44 0.45 6.49 9.97
N PHE A 45 -0.06 5.34 10.41
CA PHE A 45 -0.52 5.15 11.79
C PHE A 45 0.56 4.58 12.71
N HIS A 46 1.59 3.93 12.14
CA HIS A 46 2.75 3.48 12.90
C HIS A 46 3.65 4.66 13.25
N ASP A 47 4.20 4.64 14.46
CA ASP A 47 4.96 5.77 15.01
C ASP A 47 6.41 5.83 14.53
N SER A 48 6.93 4.73 13.99
CA SER A 48 8.32 4.58 13.59
C SER A 48 8.46 3.63 12.41
N MET A 49 9.49 3.85 11.59
CA MET A 49 9.86 2.93 10.51
C MET A 49 10.35 1.57 11.03
N ASP A 50 10.73 1.51 12.31
CA ASP A 50 11.11 0.26 12.99
C ASP A 50 9.91 -0.51 13.55
N ALA A 51 8.69 0.02 13.43
CA ALA A 51 7.50 -0.65 13.90
C ALA A 51 7.36 -2.06 13.27
N PRO A 52 6.99 -3.08 14.03
CA PRO A 52 6.89 -4.45 13.52
C PRO A 52 5.75 -4.63 12.54
N ILE A 53 4.74 -3.77 12.60
CA ILE A 53 3.60 -3.76 11.68
C ILE A 53 3.38 -2.33 11.20
N HIS A 54 3.52 -2.13 9.90
CA HIS A 54 3.21 -0.85 9.25
C HIS A 54 1.73 -0.81 8.90
N ARG A 55 1.09 0.31 9.19
CA ARG A 55 -0.35 0.55 8.97
C ARG A 55 -0.51 1.95 8.43
N MET A 56 -1.09 2.07 7.25
CA MET A 56 -1.16 3.37 6.57
C MET A 56 -2.38 3.48 5.67
N LEU A 57 -2.84 4.70 5.48
CA LEU A 57 -3.66 5.03 4.33
C LEU A 57 -2.76 5.33 3.15
N ASN A 58 -3.15 4.87 1.98
CA ASN A 58 -2.62 5.32 0.71
C ASN A 58 -3.76 5.95 -0.09
N ALA A 59 -3.72 7.25 -0.27
CA ALA A 59 -4.57 7.95 -1.22
C ALA A 59 -3.93 7.88 -2.61
N LEU A 60 -4.69 7.44 -3.58
CA LEU A 60 -4.21 7.05 -4.90
C LEU A 60 -5.12 7.66 -5.96
N GLU A 61 -4.54 8.42 -6.88
CA GLU A 61 -5.28 9.00 -8.01
C GLU A 61 -5.04 8.21 -9.30
N PRO A 62 -6.00 8.23 -10.24
CA PRO A 62 -5.78 7.67 -11.57
C PRO A 62 -4.54 8.26 -12.22
N GLY A 63 -3.73 7.39 -12.83
CA GLY A 63 -2.43 7.77 -13.43
C GLY A 63 -1.24 7.58 -12.50
N THR A 64 -1.45 7.38 -11.19
CA THR A 64 -0.33 6.99 -10.32
C THR A 64 0.28 5.68 -10.79
N TYR A 65 1.60 5.66 -10.88
CA TYR A 65 2.34 4.48 -11.32
C TYR A 65 3.13 3.87 -10.16
N LEU A 66 2.78 2.65 -9.80
CA LEU A 66 3.58 1.82 -8.92
C LEU A 66 4.29 0.78 -9.79
N PRO A 67 5.62 0.89 -9.96
CA PRO A 67 6.34 -0.15 -10.70
C PRO A 67 6.05 -1.52 -10.09
N PRO A 68 5.80 -2.55 -10.92
CA PRO A 68 5.68 -3.91 -10.42
C PRO A 68 6.87 -4.29 -9.57
N HIS A 69 6.60 -4.80 -8.38
CA HIS A 69 7.61 -5.11 -7.36
C HIS A 69 7.20 -6.32 -6.54
N ARG A 70 8.12 -6.79 -5.73
CA ARG A 70 7.89 -7.87 -4.76
C ARG A 70 8.59 -7.56 -3.45
N HIS A 71 8.25 -8.27 -2.39
CA HIS A 71 8.94 -8.20 -1.11
C HIS A 71 9.62 -9.54 -0.81
N LYS A 72 10.93 -9.57 -1.04
CA LYS A 72 11.81 -10.71 -0.82
C LYS A 72 13.11 -10.23 -0.19
N ASN A 73 13.62 -11.01 0.77
CA ASN A 73 14.87 -10.72 1.48
C ASN A 73 14.95 -9.30 2.10
N PRO A 74 14.11 -8.94 3.08
CA PRO A 74 13.21 -9.81 3.84
C PRO A 74 11.86 -10.05 3.14
N ASP A 75 11.34 -11.26 3.33
CA ASP A 75 10.01 -11.61 2.88
C ASP A 75 8.96 -10.87 3.71
N LYS A 76 7.99 -10.25 3.05
CA LYS A 76 6.91 -9.50 3.71
C LYS A 76 5.57 -9.76 3.06
N GLU A 77 4.58 -9.93 3.89
CA GLU A 77 3.18 -9.95 3.49
C GLU A 77 2.59 -8.54 3.51
N GLU A 78 1.65 -8.30 2.61
CA GLU A 78 0.88 -7.06 2.54
C GLU A 78 -0.61 -7.36 2.48
N VAL A 79 -1.39 -6.48 3.09
CA VAL A 79 -2.85 -6.48 3.00
C VAL A 79 -3.29 -5.13 2.46
N TYR A 80 -4.14 -5.14 1.44
CA TYR A 80 -4.82 -3.95 0.93
C TYR A 80 -6.32 -4.06 1.16
N LEU A 81 -6.90 -3.09 1.87
CA LEU A 81 -8.33 -2.93 2.02
C LEU A 81 -8.76 -1.63 1.36
N VAL A 82 -9.68 -1.69 0.42
CA VAL A 82 -10.22 -0.50 -0.24
C VAL A 82 -11.27 0.13 0.64
N LEU A 83 -10.99 1.32 1.16
CA LEU A 83 -11.94 2.08 1.99
C LEU A 83 -12.88 2.92 1.13
N ARG A 84 -12.40 3.40 -0.01
CA ARG A 84 -13.16 4.23 -0.94
C ARG A 84 -12.57 4.11 -2.35
N GLY A 85 -13.42 4.18 -3.37
CA GLY A 85 -13.01 4.12 -4.76
C GLY A 85 -12.83 2.70 -5.29
N SER A 86 -12.02 2.54 -6.33
CA SER A 86 -11.77 1.25 -6.95
C SER A 86 -10.41 1.19 -7.65
N LEU A 87 -9.87 -0.02 -7.74
CA LEU A 87 -8.59 -0.29 -8.39
C LEU A 87 -8.52 -1.72 -8.93
N LEU A 88 -7.56 -1.95 -9.82
CA LEU A 88 -7.14 -3.29 -10.22
C LEU A 88 -5.90 -3.68 -9.42
N ALA A 89 -5.92 -4.86 -8.82
CA ALA A 89 -4.74 -5.52 -8.28
C ALA A 89 -4.27 -6.57 -9.29
N ILE A 90 -2.98 -6.56 -9.62
CA ILE A 90 -2.44 -7.37 -10.71
C ILE A 90 -1.20 -8.12 -10.20
N LEU A 91 -1.19 -9.44 -10.41
CA LEU A 91 -0.05 -10.31 -10.14
C LEU A 91 0.61 -10.74 -11.46
N PHE A 92 1.92 -10.95 -11.38
CA PHE A 92 2.73 -11.34 -12.54
C PHE A 92 3.63 -12.53 -12.21
N ASP A 93 4.02 -13.25 -13.26
CA ASP A 93 5.13 -14.19 -13.21
C ASP A 93 6.50 -13.48 -13.34
N ASP A 94 7.58 -14.25 -13.31
CA ASP A 94 8.94 -13.71 -13.40
C ASP A 94 9.26 -13.08 -14.77
N GLU A 95 8.52 -13.44 -15.81
CA GLU A 95 8.66 -12.92 -17.17
C GLU A 95 7.79 -11.68 -17.43
N GLY A 96 6.93 -11.32 -16.47
CA GLY A 96 6.04 -10.16 -16.59
C GLY A 96 4.69 -10.46 -17.24
N ASN A 97 4.33 -11.73 -17.36
CA ASN A 97 2.99 -12.11 -17.78
C ASN A 97 2.01 -11.95 -16.63
N VAL A 98 0.83 -11.42 -16.90
CA VAL A 98 -0.23 -11.32 -15.91
C VAL A 98 -0.76 -12.71 -15.57
N THR A 99 -0.68 -13.08 -14.30
CA THR A 99 -1.18 -14.36 -13.78
C THR A 99 -2.53 -14.21 -13.11
N GLU A 100 -2.81 -13.04 -12.52
CA GLU A 100 -4.07 -12.75 -11.86
C GLU A 100 -4.37 -11.25 -11.95
N LYS A 101 -5.64 -10.92 -12.15
CA LYS A 101 -6.14 -9.55 -12.17
C LYS A 101 -7.47 -9.51 -11.43
N VAL A 102 -7.54 -8.70 -10.39
CA VAL A 102 -8.74 -8.57 -9.53
C VAL A 102 -9.19 -7.13 -9.49
N HIS A 103 -10.47 -6.90 -9.76
CA HIS A 103 -11.11 -5.60 -9.56
C HIS A 103 -11.56 -5.47 -8.09
N LEU A 104 -10.98 -4.54 -7.37
CA LEU A 104 -11.37 -4.21 -6.00
C LEU A 104 -12.27 -2.99 -6.01
N ASN A 105 -13.51 -3.19 -5.60
CA ASN A 105 -14.52 -2.16 -5.47
C ASN A 105 -15.50 -2.52 -4.36
N PRO A 106 -15.50 -1.80 -3.23
CA PRO A 106 -16.43 -2.06 -2.13
C PRO A 106 -17.91 -2.04 -2.53
N ALA A 107 -18.29 -1.20 -3.52
CA ALA A 107 -19.65 -1.14 -4.03
C ALA A 107 -20.10 -2.44 -4.74
N GLU A 108 -19.14 -3.25 -5.19
CA GLU A 108 -19.37 -4.55 -5.82
C GLU A 108 -19.09 -5.73 -4.87
N GLY A 109 -18.78 -5.45 -3.62
CA GLY A 109 -18.51 -6.47 -2.61
C GLY A 109 -17.08 -7.05 -2.65
N HIS A 110 -16.16 -6.41 -3.36
CA HIS A 110 -14.75 -6.80 -3.42
C HIS A 110 -13.90 -5.79 -2.62
N TYR A 111 -13.52 -6.16 -1.41
CA TYR A 111 -13.00 -5.22 -0.41
C TYR A 111 -11.49 -5.14 -0.35
N GLY A 112 -10.78 -6.21 -0.64
CA GLY A 112 -9.32 -6.22 -0.45
C GLY A 112 -8.65 -7.51 -0.87
N ILE A 113 -7.34 -7.54 -0.70
CA ILE A 113 -6.47 -8.68 -1.02
C ILE A 113 -5.38 -8.84 0.03
N GLU A 114 -4.89 -10.06 0.17
CA GLU A 114 -3.61 -10.34 0.79
C GLU A 114 -2.60 -10.72 -0.30
N ILE A 115 -1.42 -10.11 -0.24
CA ILE A 115 -0.33 -10.39 -1.18
C ILE A 115 0.75 -11.14 -0.44
N PRO A 116 1.02 -12.41 -0.81
CA PRO A 116 2.07 -13.20 -0.19
C PRO A 116 3.47 -12.64 -0.52
N PRO A 117 4.49 -13.00 0.25
CA PRO A 117 5.87 -12.65 -0.06
C PRO A 117 6.30 -13.16 -1.44
N CYS A 118 7.28 -12.51 -2.03
CA CYS A 118 7.95 -12.91 -3.26
C CYS A 118 7.11 -12.82 -4.55
N VAL A 119 5.85 -12.40 -4.47
CA VAL A 119 4.97 -12.30 -5.64
C VAL A 119 5.07 -10.92 -6.28
N TRP A 120 5.34 -10.89 -7.59
CA TRP A 120 5.32 -9.66 -8.37
C TRP A 120 3.90 -9.10 -8.46
N HIS A 121 3.75 -7.84 -8.08
CA HIS A 121 2.44 -7.20 -8.07
C HIS A 121 2.51 -5.70 -8.36
N THR A 122 1.39 -5.17 -8.78
CA THR A 122 1.10 -3.73 -8.86
C THR A 122 -0.39 -3.48 -8.68
N ILE A 123 -0.76 -2.22 -8.60
CA ILE A 123 -2.15 -1.77 -8.64
C ILE A 123 -2.32 -0.71 -9.71
N VAL A 124 -3.51 -0.65 -10.30
CA VAL A 124 -3.93 0.40 -11.24
C VAL A 124 -5.21 1.02 -10.74
N VAL A 125 -5.20 2.31 -10.51
CA VAL A 125 -6.31 3.06 -9.91
C VAL A 125 -7.34 3.43 -10.96
N LEU A 126 -8.62 3.18 -10.67
CA LEU A 126 -9.73 3.40 -11.61
C LEU A 126 -10.51 4.69 -11.33
N GLU A 127 -10.63 5.07 -10.05
CA GLU A 127 -11.44 6.22 -9.64
C GLU A 127 -10.62 7.25 -8.88
N SER A 128 -10.88 8.53 -9.14
CA SER A 128 -10.37 9.61 -8.29
C SER A 128 -10.91 9.50 -6.87
N GLY A 129 -10.10 9.82 -5.89
CA GLY A 129 -10.45 9.71 -4.48
C GLY A 129 -10.32 8.30 -3.90
N THR A 130 -9.68 7.38 -4.61
CA THR A 130 -9.41 6.03 -4.10
C THR A 130 -8.47 6.09 -2.91
N VAL A 131 -8.85 5.41 -1.83
CA VAL A 131 -8.01 5.25 -0.63
C VAL A 131 -8.03 3.81 -0.19
N ILE A 132 -6.84 3.25 0.03
CA ILE A 132 -6.66 1.94 0.63
C ILE A 132 -6.08 2.06 2.04
N TYR A 133 -6.41 1.08 2.89
CA TYR A 133 -5.70 0.81 4.12
C TYR A 133 -4.71 -0.32 3.87
N GLU A 134 -3.43 0.00 3.98
CA GLU A 134 -2.35 -0.96 3.77
C GLU A 134 -1.78 -1.40 5.11
N ILE A 135 -1.63 -2.71 5.26
CA ILE A 135 -0.92 -3.35 6.38
C ILE A 135 0.25 -4.12 5.79
N LYS A 136 1.44 -3.85 6.31
CA LYS A 136 2.67 -4.51 5.86
C LYS A 136 3.55 -4.87 7.05
N GLN A 137 4.20 -6.02 6.97
CA GLN A 137 5.21 -6.37 7.94
C GLN A 137 6.36 -5.36 7.96
N GLY A 138 6.68 -4.87 9.14
CA GLY A 138 7.88 -4.07 9.40
C GLY A 138 9.08 -4.94 9.79
N PRO A 139 10.21 -4.30 10.12
CA PRO A 139 10.51 -2.87 9.94
C PRO A 139 10.57 -2.45 8.48
N PHE A 140 10.63 -1.14 8.22
CA PHE A 140 10.79 -0.63 6.86
C PHE A 140 12.08 -1.17 6.23
N ALA A 141 11.95 -1.65 5.00
CA ALA A 141 13.07 -1.99 4.14
C ALA A 141 12.83 -1.35 2.77
N PRO A 142 13.75 -0.51 2.28
CA PRO A 142 13.63 0.05 0.94
C PRO A 142 13.67 -1.07 -0.10
N LEU A 143 12.96 -0.85 -1.22
CA LEU A 143 13.03 -1.78 -2.35
C LEU A 143 14.43 -1.76 -2.95
N ILE A 144 15.05 -2.92 -2.99
CA ILE A 144 16.32 -3.15 -3.70
C ILE A 144 16.06 -3.49 -5.17
N PRO A 145 17.05 -3.34 -6.07
CA PRO A 145 16.84 -3.60 -7.50
C PRO A 145 16.24 -4.97 -7.83
N GLU A 146 16.60 -6.02 -7.09
CA GLU A 146 16.07 -7.37 -7.29
C GLU A 146 14.56 -7.49 -6.97
N ASN A 147 14.01 -6.51 -6.27
CA ASN A 147 12.59 -6.44 -5.92
C ASN A 147 11.78 -5.48 -6.82
N LEU A 148 12.43 -4.87 -7.80
CA LEU A 148 11.81 -4.10 -8.86
C LEU A 148 11.84 -4.91 -10.17
N ALA A 149 10.71 -4.99 -10.84
CA ALA A 149 10.60 -5.76 -12.08
C ALA A 149 11.40 -5.12 -13.22
N SER A 150 12.39 -5.82 -13.76
CA SER A 150 13.22 -5.35 -14.86
C SER A 150 12.47 -5.28 -16.21
N TRP A 151 11.37 -6.02 -16.32
CA TRP A 151 10.52 -6.06 -17.52
C TRP A 151 9.46 -4.94 -17.54
N ALA A 152 9.35 -4.14 -16.48
CA ALA A 152 8.42 -3.01 -16.41
C ALA A 152 9.16 -1.67 -16.47
N PRO A 153 8.49 -0.59 -16.91
CA PRO A 153 9.09 0.73 -16.95
C PRO A 153 9.56 1.20 -15.57
N PRO A 154 10.71 1.88 -15.47
CA PRO A 154 11.09 2.55 -14.23
C PRO A 154 10.15 3.74 -13.96
N ALA A 155 10.01 4.11 -12.68
CA ALA A 155 9.15 5.24 -12.28
C ALA A 155 9.60 6.59 -12.87
N THR A 156 10.85 6.68 -13.33
CA THR A 156 11.43 7.88 -13.95
C THR A 156 11.05 8.06 -15.43
N ASP A 157 10.52 7.02 -16.07
CA ASP A 157 10.03 7.08 -17.45
C ASP A 157 8.50 7.23 -17.47
N GLU A 158 8.03 8.47 -17.36
CA GLU A 158 6.60 8.78 -17.25
C GLU A 158 5.80 8.33 -18.48
N GLU A 159 6.36 8.45 -19.67
CA GLU A 159 5.68 8.04 -20.91
C GLU A 159 5.52 6.53 -20.97
N ALA A 160 6.57 5.77 -20.71
CA ALA A 160 6.49 4.32 -20.68
C ALA A 160 5.59 3.82 -19.56
N ALA A 161 5.59 4.48 -18.40
CA ALA A 161 4.68 4.17 -17.30
C ALA A 161 3.22 4.37 -17.69
N ARG A 162 2.91 5.48 -18.38
CA ARG A 162 1.55 5.75 -18.87
C ARG A 162 1.08 4.69 -19.87
N VAL A 163 1.93 4.30 -20.80
CA VAL A 163 1.62 3.23 -21.75
C VAL A 163 1.42 1.89 -21.04
N PHE A 164 2.24 1.59 -20.04
CA PHE A 164 2.09 0.37 -19.24
C PHE A 164 0.74 0.33 -18.50
N ILE A 165 0.36 1.42 -17.84
CA ILE A 165 -0.94 1.53 -17.17
C ILE A 165 -2.09 1.29 -18.16
N GLN A 166 -2.04 1.95 -19.32
CA GLN A 166 -3.07 1.79 -20.36
C GLN A 166 -3.20 0.34 -20.81
N ARG A 167 -2.08 -0.34 -21.02
CA ARG A 167 -2.07 -1.76 -21.37
C ARG A 167 -2.69 -2.63 -20.28
N MET A 168 -2.44 -2.33 -19.00
CA MET A 168 -3.06 -3.07 -17.89
C MET A 168 -4.57 -2.85 -17.82
N LEU A 169 -5.06 -1.68 -18.20
CA LEU A 169 -6.49 -1.38 -18.24
C LEU A 169 -7.21 -2.14 -19.37
N GLU A 170 -6.52 -2.45 -20.46
CA GLU A 170 -7.08 -3.11 -21.64
C GLU A 170 -7.09 -4.65 -21.54
N LEU A 171 -6.40 -5.22 -20.57
CA LEU A 171 -6.43 -6.66 -20.30
C LEU A 171 -7.75 -7.06 -19.62
#